data_752884afce2e6512ef058562236fe857
#
_entry.id   752884afce2e6512ef058562236fe857
#
_cell.length_a   1.000
_cell.length_b   1.000
_cell.length_c   1.000
_cell.angle_alpha   90.00
_cell.angle_beta   90.00
_cell.angle_gamma   90.00
#
_symmetry.space_group_name_H-M   'P 1'
#
loop_
_entity.id
_entity.type
_entity.pdbx_description
1 polymer ?
#
loop_
_entity_poly.entity_id
_entity_poly.type
_entity_poly.pdbx_seq_one_letter_code
_entity_poly.pdbx_strand_id
1 'polypeptide(L)'
;CIVPGFSTPEWAKGAVMYQIYTDRFCNGDPDNDVQTGEYFYIGEQVHHVDDWYRDPQPMDVREFYGGDIQGIIDKLDYLHGLGVEVVYCNPLFVSPSNHKYDTQDYDYIDPHVGKIEVDEGRLLDPGENNNIHADRYRTRTTRKENLEASNRLFIKLVEELHKRGMRIIIDGVFNHCGSFNKWLDRELIYESADGYEVGAFVSPKSPYRNYFLFHRTGENEWPGNGSYDGWWGHDTLPKLNYEDSKELEEYVLGIAKKWVSPPYNVDGWRLDVAADLGHSPEVNHRFWKEFRKAVKEANPNAVILAEHYGDPKSWLLGDEWDTIMNYDAFMEPITWFLTGMEKHSDEYRGECFGNPGDFEGAMRHHMTRFMTSSLQCAMNELSNHDHSRFLTRTNKKVGRAEQLGTDAAGRGINKAVMKEAVVFQMTWPGAPTLYYGDEAGQVGFTDPDNRRTYPWGSEDMDLLNFHREMIRIHKEHEAFKTGSIQFVWGEYNFLCYARYNRREHFLVVLNNDAVSRTVEMVVWPVGLPKECELEQIMYSHEDGFSTNPVTYEVKGGKLNITLTEFSAVVLRLKETSGKVLPE
;
A
#
# COMPACT_ATOMS: atom_id res chain seq x y z
N CYS A 1 -22.19 2.03 13.29
CA CYS A 1 -23.02 0.89 12.89
C CYS A 1 -22.55 -0.37 13.62
N ILE A 2 -23.45 -1.22 14.04
CA ILE A 2 -23.14 -2.54 14.63
C ILE A 2 -23.80 -3.57 13.72
N VAL A 3 -23.00 -4.46 13.14
CA VAL A 3 -23.47 -5.60 12.34
C VAL A 3 -23.19 -6.88 13.15
N PRO A 4 -24.24 -7.56 13.64
CA PRO A 4 -24.05 -8.80 14.40
C PRO A 4 -23.30 -9.86 13.59
N GLY A 5 -22.27 -10.45 14.18
CA GLY A 5 -21.47 -11.48 13.54
C GLY A 5 -20.36 -11.00 12.60
N PHE A 6 -20.23 -9.69 12.36
CA PHE A 6 -19.08 -9.14 11.63
C PHE A 6 -17.88 -8.92 12.56
N SER A 7 -16.76 -9.44 12.18
CA SER A 7 -15.46 -9.15 12.77
C SER A 7 -14.38 -9.16 11.70
N THR A 8 -13.37 -8.35 11.88
CA THR A 8 -12.14 -8.41 11.09
C THR A 8 -11.14 -9.36 11.74
N PRO A 9 -10.18 -9.92 11.00
CA PRO A 9 -9.13 -10.75 11.60
C PRO A 9 -8.40 -9.99 12.71
N GLU A 10 -8.28 -10.62 13.89
CA GLU A 10 -7.65 -9.98 15.06
C GLU A 10 -6.19 -9.58 14.80
N TRP A 11 -5.46 -10.38 14.03
CA TRP A 11 -4.08 -10.10 13.69
C TRP A 11 -3.90 -8.81 12.86
N ALA A 12 -4.94 -8.36 12.14
CA ALA A 12 -4.88 -7.18 11.29
C ALA A 12 -5.10 -5.87 12.04
N LYS A 13 -5.70 -5.93 13.24
CA LYS A 13 -5.99 -4.74 14.05
C LYS A 13 -4.71 -4.10 14.57
N GLY A 14 -4.42 -2.90 14.08
CA GLY A 14 -3.20 -2.16 14.43
C GLY A 14 -1.91 -2.86 14.01
N ALA A 15 -1.95 -3.80 13.08
CA ALA A 15 -0.76 -4.49 12.60
C ALA A 15 0.18 -3.53 11.88
N VAL A 16 1.47 -3.65 12.14
CA VAL A 16 2.51 -2.89 11.43
C VAL A 16 2.74 -3.54 10.08
N MET A 17 2.34 -2.86 9.02
CA MET A 17 2.43 -3.34 7.65
C MET A 17 3.58 -2.64 6.91
N TYR A 18 4.09 -3.29 5.87
CA TYR A 18 5.16 -2.77 5.02
C TYR A 18 4.86 -3.08 3.57
N GLN A 19 4.67 -2.03 2.76
CA GLN A 19 4.40 -2.16 1.33
C GLN A 19 5.70 -2.25 0.54
N ILE A 20 5.82 -3.29 -0.28
CA ILE A 20 6.96 -3.53 -1.16
C ILE A 20 6.55 -3.37 -2.63
N TYR A 21 7.21 -2.45 -3.33
CA TYR A 21 7.25 -2.40 -4.78
C TYR A 21 8.41 -3.28 -5.25
N THR A 22 8.12 -4.50 -5.70
CA THR A 22 9.09 -5.60 -5.78
C THR A 22 10.28 -5.27 -6.65
N ASP A 23 10.08 -4.71 -7.86
CA ASP A 23 11.15 -4.33 -8.79
C ASP A 23 12.19 -3.37 -8.19
N ARG A 24 11.84 -2.64 -7.13
CA ARG A 24 12.64 -1.57 -6.55
C ARG A 24 13.12 -1.83 -5.13
N PHE A 25 12.87 -3.02 -4.59
CA PHE A 25 13.22 -3.31 -3.19
C PHE A 25 14.59 -3.97 -3.04
N CYS A 26 14.80 -5.13 -3.64
CA CYS A 26 16.09 -5.85 -3.61
C CYS A 26 16.16 -6.88 -4.73
N ASN A 27 17.25 -6.88 -5.49
CA ASN A 27 17.55 -7.93 -6.48
C ASN A 27 18.30 -9.07 -5.78
N GLY A 28 17.69 -10.25 -5.70
CA GLY A 28 18.26 -11.45 -5.09
C GLY A 28 18.68 -12.51 -6.10
N ASP A 29 18.17 -12.47 -7.33
CA ASP A 29 18.45 -13.43 -8.40
C ASP A 29 18.56 -12.72 -9.76
N PRO A 30 19.74 -12.19 -10.14
CA PRO A 30 19.91 -11.47 -11.41
C PRO A 30 19.61 -12.30 -12.67
N ASP A 31 19.53 -13.63 -12.55
CA ASP A 31 19.21 -14.51 -13.68
C ASP A 31 17.74 -14.39 -14.12
N ASN A 32 16.86 -13.84 -13.29
CA ASN A 32 15.46 -13.58 -13.63
C ASN A 32 15.19 -12.18 -14.19
N ASP A 33 16.16 -11.30 -14.20
CA ASP A 33 15.98 -9.91 -14.63
C ASP A 33 15.42 -9.80 -16.04
N VAL A 34 14.50 -8.85 -16.25
CA VAL A 34 14.05 -8.46 -17.58
C VAL A 34 15.26 -7.94 -18.36
N GLN A 35 15.46 -8.46 -19.58
CA GLN A 35 16.59 -8.08 -20.42
C GLN A 35 16.18 -6.94 -21.37
N THR A 36 17.12 -6.03 -21.64
CA THR A 36 16.91 -4.98 -22.65
C THR A 36 16.60 -5.61 -24.00
N GLY A 37 15.47 -5.21 -24.62
CA GLY A 37 15.00 -5.76 -25.89
C GLY A 37 14.28 -7.11 -25.77
N GLU A 38 13.89 -7.53 -24.57
CA GLU A 38 13.21 -8.81 -24.39
C GLU A 38 11.81 -8.82 -25.03
N TYR A 39 11.10 -7.72 -24.98
CA TYR A 39 9.82 -7.49 -25.65
C TYR A 39 9.55 -6.00 -25.89
N PHE A 40 8.50 -5.70 -26.65
CA PHE A 40 8.04 -4.33 -26.92
C PHE A 40 6.84 -4.00 -26.02
N TYR A 41 6.89 -2.85 -25.34
CA TYR A 41 5.83 -2.43 -24.43
C TYR A 41 5.66 -0.90 -24.44
N ILE A 42 4.45 -0.42 -24.72
CA ILE A 42 4.09 1.02 -24.78
C ILE A 42 5.14 1.87 -25.52
N GLY A 43 5.23 1.65 -26.85
CA GLY A 43 5.98 2.51 -27.76
C GLY A 43 7.46 2.22 -27.91
N GLU A 44 8.08 1.42 -27.03
CA GLU A 44 9.51 1.04 -27.12
C GLU A 44 9.76 -0.38 -26.58
N GLN A 45 10.95 -0.90 -26.80
CA GLN A 45 11.41 -2.11 -26.16
C GLN A 45 11.70 -1.86 -24.68
N VAL A 46 11.51 -2.87 -23.84
CA VAL A 46 11.83 -2.82 -22.41
C VAL A 46 13.32 -2.68 -22.17
N HIS A 47 13.71 -2.08 -21.04
CA HIS A 47 15.08 -1.83 -20.65
C HIS A 47 15.39 -2.35 -19.26
N HIS A 48 16.52 -3.07 -19.14
CA HIS A 48 17.14 -3.33 -17.85
C HIS A 48 17.96 -2.12 -17.41
N VAL A 49 17.83 -1.73 -16.15
CA VAL A 49 18.58 -0.61 -15.56
C VAL A 49 19.72 -1.16 -14.73
N ASP A 50 20.96 -1.01 -15.22
CA ASP A 50 22.14 -1.53 -14.55
C ASP A 50 22.52 -0.77 -13.27
N ASP A 51 22.23 0.53 -13.23
CA ASP A 51 22.49 1.36 -12.05
C ASP A 51 21.28 1.34 -11.10
N TRP A 52 21.39 0.56 -10.03
CA TRP A 52 20.35 0.44 -8.99
C TRP A 52 19.91 1.79 -8.41
N TYR A 53 20.80 2.78 -8.33
CA TYR A 53 20.53 4.07 -7.71
C TYR A 53 20.11 5.17 -8.71
N ARG A 54 19.96 4.83 -10.00
CA ARG A 54 19.44 5.77 -11.00
C ARG A 54 17.99 6.12 -10.68
N ASP A 55 17.63 7.41 -10.71
CA ASP A 55 16.26 7.85 -10.55
C ASP A 55 15.36 7.37 -11.70
N PRO A 56 14.08 7.01 -11.43
CA PRO A 56 13.11 6.65 -12.46
C PRO A 56 12.93 7.75 -13.51
N GLN A 57 12.76 7.34 -14.78
CA GLN A 57 12.51 8.25 -15.91
C GLN A 57 10.99 8.39 -16.16
N PRO A 58 10.52 9.41 -16.90
CA PRO A 58 9.09 9.67 -17.11
C PRO A 58 8.28 8.48 -17.67
N MET A 59 8.88 7.65 -18.53
CA MET A 59 8.24 6.44 -19.08
C MET A 59 8.74 5.15 -18.40
N ASP A 60 8.81 5.19 -17.09
CA ASP A 60 9.36 4.15 -16.23
C ASP A 60 8.69 2.77 -16.34
N VAL A 61 7.45 2.67 -16.80
CA VAL A 61 6.66 1.41 -16.85
C VAL A 61 7.37 0.26 -17.56
N ARG A 62 8.31 0.54 -18.44
CA ARG A 62 9.13 -0.43 -19.20
C ARG A 62 10.59 -0.49 -18.78
N GLU A 63 10.96 0.16 -17.68
CA GLU A 63 12.29 0.12 -17.08
C GLU A 63 12.29 -0.80 -15.84
N PHE A 64 13.24 -1.72 -15.80
CA PHE A 64 13.31 -2.76 -14.76
C PHE A 64 14.64 -2.69 -14.03
N TYR A 65 14.58 -2.67 -12.69
CA TYR A 65 15.76 -2.65 -11.81
C TYR A 65 16.08 -4.03 -11.25
N GLY A 66 15.19 -5.00 -11.42
CA GLY A 66 15.44 -6.40 -11.12
C GLY A 66 15.16 -6.83 -9.68
N GLY A 67 14.49 -6.00 -8.87
CA GLY A 67 14.01 -6.45 -7.57
C GLY A 67 13.06 -7.66 -7.70
N ASP A 68 13.17 -8.62 -6.79
CA ASP A 68 12.49 -9.92 -6.91
C ASP A 68 12.11 -10.55 -5.55
N ILE A 69 11.43 -11.70 -5.60
CA ILE A 69 11.01 -12.46 -4.42
C ILE A 69 12.21 -12.99 -3.63
N GLN A 70 13.29 -13.40 -4.30
CA GLN A 70 14.48 -13.83 -3.58
C GLN A 70 15.09 -12.68 -2.79
N GLY A 71 15.13 -11.47 -3.37
CA GLY A 71 15.56 -10.26 -2.67
C GLY A 71 14.68 -9.92 -1.46
N ILE A 72 13.36 -10.14 -1.55
CA ILE A 72 12.48 -10.00 -0.38
C ILE A 72 12.85 -11.04 0.69
N ILE A 73 13.05 -12.31 0.32
CA ILE A 73 13.47 -13.37 1.25
C ILE A 73 14.79 -12.99 1.94
N ASP A 74 15.76 -12.49 1.21
CA ASP A 74 17.07 -12.09 1.72
C ASP A 74 16.99 -10.92 2.72
N LYS A 75 15.92 -10.13 2.67
CA LYS A 75 15.67 -8.97 3.55
C LYS A 75 14.63 -9.22 4.65
N LEU A 76 14.15 -10.43 4.83
CA LEU A 76 13.16 -10.74 5.86
C LEU A 76 13.67 -10.49 7.29
N ASP A 77 14.95 -10.71 7.56
CA ASP A 77 15.52 -10.42 8.88
C ASP A 77 15.59 -8.91 9.14
N TYR A 78 15.84 -8.10 8.11
CA TYR A 78 15.73 -6.64 8.18
C TYR A 78 14.30 -6.22 8.54
N LEU A 79 13.29 -6.71 7.81
CA LEU A 79 11.89 -6.38 8.04
C LEU A 79 11.41 -6.81 9.43
N HIS A 80 11.77 -8.02 9.83
CA HIS A 80 11.47 -8.54 11.17
C HIS A 80 12.14 -7.69 12.26
N GLY A 81 13.41 -7.33 12.07
CA GLY A 81 14.18 -6.45 12.98
C GLY A 81 13.64 -5.02 13.04
N LEU A 82 13.01 -4.52 11.98
CA LEU A 82 12.29 -3.25 11.97
C LEU A 82 10.99 -3.32 12.79
N GLY A 83 10.43 -4.51 12.98
CA GLY A 83 9.20 -4.75 13.71
C GLY A 83 7.97 -4.96 12.82
N VAL A 84 8.16 -5.15 11.52
CA VAL A 84 7.09 -5.44 10.55
C VAL A 84 6.37 -6.74 10.92
N GLU A 85 5.04 -6.70 10.87
CA GLU A 85 4.16 -7.84 11.15
C GLU A 85 3.51 -8.38 9.87
N VAL A 86 3.31 -7.52 8.87
CA VAL A 86 2.65 -7.87 7.60
C VAL A 86 3.39 -7.25 6.44
N VAL A 87 3.74 -8.05 5.45
CA VAL A 87 4.25 -7.57 4.16
C VAL A 87 3.08 -7.46 3.18
N TYR A 88 2.91 -6.31 2.57
CA TYR A 88 2.02 -6.12 1.42
C TYR A 88 2.87 -5.94 0.16
N CYS A 89 2.74 -6.84 -0.80
CA CYS A 89 3.40 -6.74 -2.10
C CYS A 89 2.46 -6.14 -3.14
N ASN A 90 2.93 -5.13 -3.88
CA ASN A 90 2.32 -4.75 -5.16
C ASN A 90 2.18 -5.98 -6.06
N PRO A 91 1.41 -5.96 -7.15
CA PRO A 91 1.11 -7.17 -7.93
C PRO A 91 2.34 -8.02 -8.27
N LEU A 92 2.21 -9.33 -8.15
CA LEU A 92 3.28 -10.31 -8.40
C LEU A 92 3.00 -11.26 -9.56
N PHE A 93 1.77 -11.25 -10.09
CA PHE A 93 1.37 -12.13 -11.17
C PHE A 93 2.05 -11.77 -12.48
N VAL A 94 2.15 -12.72 -13.42
CA VAL A 94 2.75 -12.49 -14.74
C VAL A 94 2.17 -11.23 -15.36
N SER A 95 3.03 -10.28 -15.72
CA SER A 95 2.64 -8.97 -16.26
C SER A 95 3.80 -8.31 -17.01
N PRO A 96 3.54 -7.57 -18.10
CA PRO A 96 4.61 -6.98 -18.90
C PRO A 96 5.21 -5.71 -18.30
N SER A 97 4.52 -5.00 -17.40
CA SER A 97 5.06 -3.78 -16.76
C SER A 97 5.83 -4.08 -15.48
N ASN A 98 6.62 -3.12 -15.02
CA ASN A 98 7.28 -3.21 -13.72
C ASN A 98 6.30 -3.09 -12.54
N HIS A 99 5.18 -2.36 -12.70
CA HIS A 99 4.15 -2.20 -11.67
C HIS A 99 3.18 -3.39 -11.58
N LYS A 100 3.04 -4.17 -12.65
CA LYS A 100 2.26 -5.40 -12.77
C LYS A 100 0.74 -5.27 -12.53
N TYR A 101 0.18 -4.05 -12.68
CA TYR A 101 -1.28 -3.83 -12.66
C TYR A 101 -1.96 -4.22 -13.99
N ASP A 102 -1.20 -4.68 -14.98
CA ASP A 102 -1.63 -5.19 -16.28
C ASP A 102 -1.44 -6.71 -16.36
N THR A 103 -2.15 -7.44 -15.53
CA THR A 103 -2.00 -8.88 -15.33
C THR A 103 -2.15 -9.67 -16.64
N GLN A 104 -1.15 -10.51 -16.93
CA GLN A 104 -1.11 -11.44 -18.06
C GLN A 104 -1.65 -12.82 -17.70
N ASP A 105 -1.36 -13.32 -16.51
CA ASP A 105 -1.83 -14.61 -16.00
C ASP A 105 -1.99 -14.58 -14.47
N TYR A 106 -3.21 -14.78 -13.99
CA TYR A 106 -3.54 -14.79 -12.55
C TYR A 106 -3.19 -16.09 -11.83
N ASP A 107 -2.84 -17.13 -12.56
CA ASP A 107 -2.54 -18.44 -11.99
C ASP A 107 -1.11 -18.58 -11.50
N TYR A 108 -0.22 -17.68 -11.91
CA TYR A 108 1.21 -17.80 -11.69
C TYR A 108 1.87 -16.48 -11.30
N ILE A 109 2.87 -16.61 -10.44
CA ILE A 109 3.83 -15.55 -10.16
C ILE A 109 4.69 -15.30 -11.40
N ASP A 110 4.97 -14.04 -11.69
CA ASP A 110 5.82 -13.65 -12.82
C ASP A 110 7.24 -14.22 -12.66
N PRO A 111 7.75 -14.98 -13.65
CA PRO A 111 9.11 -15.51 -13.59
C PRO A 111 10.20 -14.45 -13.46
N HIS A 112 9.97 -13.20 -13.91
CA HIS A 112 10.91 -12.10 -13.77
C HIS A 112 11.02 -11.56 -12.32
N VAL A 113 10.11 -11.92 -11.44
CA VAL A 113 10.25 -11.71 -10.00
C VAL A 113 10.31 -13.03 -9.23
N GLY A 114 10.13 -14.15 -9.93
CA GLY A 114 10.15 -15.51 -9.41
C GLY A 114 11.42 -16.27 -9.77
N LYS A 115 11.27 -17.38 -10.48
CA LYS A 115 12.37 -18.24 -10.90
C LYS A 115 12.25 -18.65 -12.35
N ILE A 116 13.33 -18.50 -13.12
CA ILE A 116 13.46 -18.95 -14.49
C ILE A 116 14.34 -20.21 -14.49
N GLU A 117 13.78 -21.33 -14.95
CA GLU A 117 14.49 -22.61 -15.11
C GLU A 117 14.83 -22.89 -16.58
N VAL A 118 13.97 -22.44 -17.49
CA VAL A 118 14.17 -22.54 -18.94
C VAL A 118 14.29 -21.13 -19.51
N ASP A 119 15.47 -20.81 -20.00
CA ASP A 119 15.82 -19.49 -20.52
C ASP A 119 16.42 -19.59 -21.93
N GLU A 120 15.56 -19.65 -22.93
CA GLU A 120 15.93 -19.79 -24.32
C GLU A 120 15.09 -18.88 -25.22
N GLY A 121 15.50 -18.75 -26.46
CA GLY A 121 14.88 -17.86 -27.42
C GLY A 121 15.67 -16.57 -27.63
N ARG A 122 15.38 -15.88 -28.73
CA ARG A 122 16.05 -14.61 -29.07
C ARG A 122 15.41 -13.40 -28.39
N LEU A 123 16.18 -12.36 -28.21
CA LEU A 123 15.67 -11.02 -27.95
C LEU A 123 15.15 -10.39 -29.25
N LEU A 124 14.35 -9.33 -29.16
CA LEU A 124 13.96 -8.55 -30.33
C LEU A 124 15.19 -7.87 -30.96
N ASP A 125 15.19 -7.77 -32.28
CA ASP A 125 16.19 -6.98 -32.97
C ASP A 125 16.03 -5.48 -32.63
N PRO A 126 17.11 -4.67 -32.65
CA PRO A 126 16.99 -3.24 -32.37
C PRO A 126 15.93 -2.56 -33.27
N GLY A 127 14.94 -1.91 -32.62
CA GLY A 127 13.84 -1.24 -33.31
C GLY A 127 12.68 -2.13 -33.73
N GLU A 128 12.74 -3.43 -33.47
CA GLU A 128 11.62 -4.35 -33.68
C GLU A 128 10.52 -4.08 -32.66
N ASN A 129 9.26 -4.05 -33.12
CA ASN A 129 8.08 -3.73 -32.30
C ASN A 129 7.01 -4.82 -32.31
N ASN A 130 7.31 -6.00 -32.86
CA ASN A 130 6.38 -7.10 -32.98
C ASN A 130 6.68 -8.21 -31.97
N ASN A 131 5.85 -8.35 -30.95
CA ASN A 131 6.03 -9.33 -29.86
C ASN A 131 5.84 -10.79 -30.31
N ILE A 132 5.36 -11.05 -31.53
CA ILE A 132 5.36 -12.40 -32.11
C ILE A 132 6.78 -12.99 -32.15
N HIS A 133 7.80 -12.14 -32.24
CA HIS A 133 9.21 -12.49 -32.27
C HIS A 133 9.91 -12.39 -30.92
N ALA A 134 9.20 -12.06 -29.86
CA ALA A 134 9.71 -12.01 -28.50
C ALA A 134 9.81 -13.44 -27.90
N ASP A 135 10.65 -14.29 -28.55
CA ASP A 135 10.71 -15.71 -28.22
C ASP A 135 11.18 -15.95 -26.77
N ARG A 136 12.15 -15.16 -26.29
CA ARG A 136 12.62 -15.28 -24.91
C ARG A 136 11.55 -14.92 -23.90
N TYR A 137 10.86 -13.80 -24.12
CA TYR A 137 9.74 -13.40 -23.25
C TYR A 137 8.65 -14.46 -23.21
N ARG A 138 8.28 -15.02 -24.38
CA ARG A 138 7.31 -16.11 -24.47
C ARG A 138 7.78 -17.33 -23.68
N THR A 139 9.02 -17.77 -23.86
CA THR A 139 9.59 -18.89 -23.11
C THR A 139 9.53 -18.62 -21.60
N ARG A 140 9.99 -17.45 -21.17
CA ARG A 140 10.03 -17.09 -19.75
C ARG A 140 8.64 -17.05 -19.12
N THR A 141 7.61 -16.55 -19.84
CA THR A 141 6.28 -16.26 -19.27
C THR A 141 5.22 -17.31 -19.59
N THR A 142 5.48 -18.30 -20.44
CA THR A 142 4.48 -19.33 -20.82
C THR A 142 4.92 -20.78 -20.53
N ARG A 143 6.22 -21.03 -20.38
CA ARG A 143 6.71 -22.39 -20.04
C ARG A 143 6.33 -22.74 -18.61
N LYS A 144 5.66 -23.90 -18.45
CA LYS A 144 5.19 -24.37 -17.15
C LYS A 144 6.31 -24.54 -16.13
N GLU A 145 7.48 -24.94 -16.58
CA GLU A 145 8.66 -25.09 -15.73
C GLU A 145 8.96 -23.78 -14.98
N ASN A 146 8.98 -22.66 -15.69
CA ASN A 146 9.22 -21.33 -15.11
C ASN A 146 8.08 -20.86 -14.21
N LEU A 147 6.83 -21.05 -14.66
CA LEU A 147 5.63 -20.66 -13.95
C LEU A 147 5.49 -21.40 -12.62
N GLU A 148 5.70 -22.71 -12.64
CA GLU A 148 5.66 -23.56 -11.44
C GLU A 148 6.84 -23.30 -10.50
N ALA A 149 8.05 -23.08 -11.04
CA ALA A 149 9.22 -22.70 -10.23
C ALA A 149 8.99 -21.38 -9.50
N SER A 150 8.37 -20.42 -10.16
CA SER A 150 8.03 -19.11 -9.58
C SER A 150 6.99 -19.24 -8.46
N ASN A 151 5.96 -20.07 -8.67
CA ASN A 151 4.99 -20.39 -7.62
C ASN A 151 5.65 -21.11 -6.42
N ARG A 152 6.59 -22.03 -6.65
CA ARG A 152 7.36 -22.67 -5.56
C ARG A 152 8.19 -21.67 -4.76
N LEU A 153 8.83 -20.71 -5.43
CA LEU A 153 9.60 -19.66 -4.74
C LEU A 153 8.68 -18.75 -3.91
N PHE A 154 7.49 -18.43 -4.43
CA PHE A 154 6.49 -17.66 -3.68
C PHE A 154 6.00 -18.42 -2.44
N ILE A 155 5.72 -19.71 -2.55
CA ILE A 155 5.37 -20.55 -1.40
C ILE A 155 6.48 -20.49 -0.34
N LYS A 156 7.76 -20.56 -0.76
CA LYS A 156 8.91 -20.40 0.15
C LYS A 156 8.90 -19.04 0.85
N LEU A 157 8.61 -17.94 0.14
CA LEU A 157 8.48 -16.61 0.74
C LEU A 157 7.42 -16.62 1.84
N VAL A 158 6.23 -17.16 1.57
CA VAL A 158 5.14 -17.22 2.55
C VAL A 158 5.53 -18.04 3.78
N GLU A 159 6.16 -19.20 3.55
CA GLU A 159 6.66 -20.05 4.65
C GLU A 159 7.71 -19.32 5.51
N GLU A 160 8.65 -18.61 4.89
CA GLU A 160 9.69 -17.86 5.61
C GLU A 160 9.12 -16.67 6.40
N LEU A 161 8.08 -16.03 5.87
CA LEU A 161 7.31 -15.01 6.62
C LEU A 161 6.60 -15.63 7.82
N HIS A 162 5.85 -16.71 7.61
CA HIS A 162 5.11 -17.37 8.68
C HIS A 162 6.02 -17.94 9.78
N LYS A 163 7.20 -18.47 9.44
CA LYS A 163 8.22 -18.92 10.42
C LYS A 163 8.67 -17.78 11.35
N ARG A 164 8.66 -16.53 10.87
CA ARG A 164 9.00 -15.34 11.65
C ARG A 164 7.79 -14.72 12.35
N GLY A 165 6.61 -15.34 12.28
CA GLY A 165 5.35 -14.79 12.79
C GLY A 165 4.80 -13.62 11.99
N MET A 166 5.33 -13.41 10.79
CA MET A 166 4.89 -12.37 9.83
C MET A 166 3.85 -12.92 8.87
N ARG A 167 3.09 -12.03 8.24
CA ARG A 167 2.02 -12.36 7.29
C ARG A 167 2.24 -11.68 5.95
N ILE A 168 1.44 -12.07 4.95
CA ILE A 168 1.51 -11.49 3.61
C ILE A 168 0.13 -11.19 3.05
N ILE A 169 0.00 -9.99 2.47
CA ILE A 169 -1.13 -9.55 1.65
C ILE A 169 -0.61 -9.39 0.22
N ILE A 170 -1.36 -9.89 -0.76
CA ILE A 170 -1.05 -9.72 -2.18
C ILE A 170 -2.10 -8.87 -2.88
N ASP A 171 -1.69 -8.26 -3.99
CA ASP A 171 -2.53 -7.36 -4.77
C ASP A 171 -3.37 -8.13 -5.79
N GLY A 172 -4.66 -7.89 -5.80
CA GLY A 172 -5.63 -8.47 -6.73
C GLY A 172 -6.20 -7.42 -7.68
N VAL A 173 -5.79 -7.49 -8.94
CA VAL A 173 -6.24 -6.59 -10.01
C VAL A 173 -7.34 -7.27 -10.81
N PHE A 174 -8.59 -7.15 -10.36
CA PHE A 174 -9.72 -7.89 -10.92
C PHE A 174 -10.71 -7.02 -11.71
N ASN A 175 -10.58 -5.70 -11.67
CA ASN A 175 -11.37 -4.79 -12.48
C ASN A 175 -11.00 -4.88 -13.99
N HIS A 176 -9.72 -5.07 -14.27
CA HIS A 176 -9.14 -5.15 -15.62
C HIS A 176 -7.99 -6.15 -15.62
N CYS A 177 -7.53 -6.51 -16.79
CA CYS A 177 -6.27 -7.26 -16.97
C CYS A 177 -5.32 -6.46 -17.88
N GLY A 178 -4.23 -7.06 -18.32
CA GLY A 178 -3.33 -6.48 -19.31
C GLY A 178 -3.68 -6.86 -20.75
N SER A 179 -3.18 -6.10 -21.72
CA SER A 179 -3.33 -6.45 -23.15
C SER A 179 -2.55 -7.72 -23.54
N PHE A 180 -1.56 -8.10 -22.74
CA PHE A 180 -0.80 -9.35 -22.89
C PHE A 180 -1.53 -10.57 -22.32
N ASN A 181 -2.65 -10.36 -21.60
CA ASN A 181 -3.36 -11.43 -20.90
C ASN A 181 -3.76 -12.57 -21.83
N LYS A 182 -3.55 -13.82 -21.39
CA LYS A 182 -3.85 -15.04 -22.14
C LYS A 182 -5.30 -15.15 -22.65
N TRP A 183 -6.25 -14.48 -21.99
CA TRP A 183 -7.65 -14.49 -22.42
C TRP A 183 -7.89 -13.58 -23.63
N LEU A 184 -7.12 -12.49 -23.77
CA LEU A 184 -7.21 -11.55 -24.88
C LEU A 184 -6.17 -11.87 -25.96
N ASP A 185 -4.92 -12.06 -25.56
CA ASP A 185 -3.74 -12.32 -26.39
C ASP A 185 -3.56 -11.29 -27.53
N ARG A 186 -3.70 -10.00 -27.20
CA ARG A 186 -3.48 -8.92 -28.17
C ARG A 186 -2.07 -8.93 -28.75
N GLU A 187 -1.08 -9.29 -27.95
CA GLU A 187 0.33 -9.26 -28.33
C GLU A 187 0.80 -10.58 -28.96
N LEU A 188 -0.11 -11.55 -29.14
CA LEU A 188 0.14 -12.86 -29.77
C LEU A 188 1.24 -13.68 -29.08
N ILE A 189 1.37 -13.54 -27.76
CA ILE A 189 2.34 -14.27 -26.94
C ILE A 189 1.96 -15.76 -26.86
N TYR A 190 0.65 -16.05 -26.83
CA TYR A 190 0.11 -17.41 -26.63
C TYR A 190 -0.20 -18.16 -27.91
N GLU A 191 -0.26 -17.49 -29.07
CA GLU A 191 -0.56 -18.09 -30.37
C GLU A 191 0.34 -19.29 -30.73
N SER A 192 1.60 -19.25 -30.34
CA SER A 192 2.58 -20.32 -30.60
C SER A 192 3.06 -21.03 -29.33
N ALA A 193 2.36 -20.82 -28.20
CA ALA A 193 2.65 -21.50 -26.95
C ALA A 193 1.74 -22.73 -26.78
N ASP A 194 2.32 -23.86 -26.43
CA ASP A 194 1.58 -25.10 -26.25
C ASP A 194 0.69 -25.08 -25.01
N GLY A 195 -0.55 -25.59 -25.18
CA GLY A 195 -1.47 -25.80 -24.05
C GLY A 195 -2.31 -24.59 -23.66
N TYR A 196 -2.39 -23.57 -24.53
CA TYR A 196 -3.24 -22.40 -24.36
C TYR A 196 -4.34 -22.34 -25.41
N GLU A 197 -5.50 -21.84 -25.01
CA GLU A 197 -6.63 -21.59 -25.92
C GLU A 197 -6.42 -20.27 -26.67
N VAL A 198 -7.03 -20.12 -27.84
CA VAL A 198 -6.97 -18.90 -28.65
C VAL A 198 -7.58 -17.71 -27.91
N GLY A 199 -6.89 -16.57 -27.91
CA GLY A 199 -7.33 -15.35 -27.27
C GLY A 199 -8.52 -14.67 -27.96
N ALA A 200 -9.26 -13.88 -27.19
CA ALA A 200 -10.47 -13.17 -27.68
C ALA A 200 -10.16 -12.07 -28.71
N PHE A 201 -8.95 -11.50 -28.72
CA PHE A 201 -8.49 -10.57 -29.75
C PHE A 201 -8.31 -11.25 -31.11
N VAL A 202 -7.89 -12.52 -31.08
CA VAL A 202 -7.51 -13.29 -32.27
C VAL A 202 -8.73 -13.89 -32.95
N SER A 203 -9.71 -14.39 -32.18
CA SER A 203 -10.84 -15.14 -32.74
C SER A 203 -12.18 -14.84 -32.05
N PRO A 204 -13.26 -14.63 -32.79
CA PRO A 204 -14.61 -14.53 -32.21
C PRO A 204 -15.11 -15.84 -31.61
N LYS A 205 -14.43 -16.96 -31.88
CA LYS A 205 -14.75 -18.29 -31.35
C LYS A 205 -13.93 -18.64 -30.11
N SER A 206 -13.11 -17.69 -29.62
CA SER A 206 -12.36 -17.86 -28.36
C SER A 206 -13.30 -18.21 -27.21
N PRO A 207 -12.94 -19.17 -26.33
CA PRO A 207 -13.71 -19.43 -25.11
C PRO A 207 -13.75 -18.20 -24.17
N TYR A 208 -12.85 -17.27 -24.34
CA TYR A 208 -12.74 -16.04 -23.54
C TYR A 208 -13.47 -14.84 -24.17
N ARG A 209 -14.23 -15.05 -25.27
CA ARG A 209 -14.87 -13.98 -26.03
C ARG A 209 -15.73 -13.06 -25.15
N ASN A 210 -16.47 -13.63 -24.20
CA ASN A 210 -17.38 -12.90 -23.33
C ASN A 210 -16.70 -12.34 -22.06
N TYR A 211 -15.39 -12.58 -21.87
CA TYR A 211 -14.62 -11.97 -20.77
C TYR A 211 -14.41 -10.48 -21.01
N PHE A 212 -14.63 -10.02 -22.24
CA PHE A 212 -14.46 -8.63 -22.68
C PHE A 212 -15.72 -8.12 -23.38
N LEU A 213 -16.03 -6.84 -23.19
CA LEU A 213 -17.09 -6.17 -23.92
C LEU A 213 -16.52 -5.58 -25.23
N PHE A 214 -16.82 -6.22 -26.37
CA PHE A 214 -16.43 -5.71 -27.67
C PHE A 214 -17.55 -4.84 -28.28
N HIS A 215 -17.21 -3.64 -28.72
CA HIS A 215 -18.17 -2.70 -29.32
C HIS A 215 -18.47 -3.01 -30.78
N ARG A 216 -17.58 -3.69 -31.50
CA ARG A 216 -17.75 -4.15 -32.86
C ARG A 216 -17.70 -5.69 -32.87
N THR A 217 -18.77 -6.31 -33.35
CA THR A 217 -18.99 -7.77 -33.24
C THR A 217 -19.19 -8.47 -34.57
N GLY A 218 -19.00 -7.77 -35.70
CA GLY A 218 -19.07 -8.37 -37.06
C GLY A 218 -17.92 -9.39 -37.26
N GLU A 219 -18.18 -10.45 -38.04
CA GLU A 219 -17.17 -11.48 -38.34
C GLU A 219 -15.88 -10.90 -38.96
N ASN A 220 -16.00 -9.81 -39.72
CA ASN A 220 -14.88 -9.13 -40.38
C ASN A 220 -14.02 -8.29 -39.42
N GLU A 221 -14.40 -8.17 -38.16
CA GLU A 221 -13.62 -7.45 -37.15
C GLU A 221 -12.47 -8.30 -36.63
N TRP A 222 -12.47 -9.62 -36.88
CA TRP A 222 -11.42 -10.56 -36.55
C TRP A 222 -10.63 -11.04 -37.78
N PRO A 223 -9.35 -11.44 -37.62
CA PRO A 223 -8.54 -11.36 -36.38
C PRO A 223 -8.14 -9.94 -36.06
N GLY A 224 -7.80 -9.68 -34.80
CA GLY A 224 -7.26 -8.40 -34.38
C GLY A 224 -8.31 -7.39 -33.91
N ASN A 225 -9.40 -7.87 -33.29
CA ASN A 225 -10.45 -6.98 -32.80
C ASN A 225 -10.02 -6.17 -31.56
N GLY A 226 -9.62 -4.91 -31.78
CA GLY A 226 -9.26 -3.96 -30.75
C GLY A 226 -10.41 -3.12 -30.19
N SER A 227 -11.69 -3.49 -30.48
CA SER A 227 -12.85 -2.71 -30.03
C SER A 227 -13.35 -3.08 -28.63
N TYR A 228 -12.54 -3.76 -27.85
CA TYR A 228 -12.87 -4.09 -26.45
C TYR A 228 -12.85 -2.85 -25.56
N ASP A 229 -13.63 -2.90 -24.48
CA ASP A 229 -13.66 -1.86 -23.46
C ASP A 229 -12.37 -1.84 -22.65
N GLY A 230 -11.81 -0.66 -22.44
CA GLY A 230 -10.62 -0.44 -21.60
C GLY A 230 -10.97 0.37 -20.36
N TRP A 231 -10.35 0.06 -19.24
CA TRP A 231 -10.50 0.86 -18.03
C TRP A 231 -10.01 2.29 -18.30
N TRP A 232 -10.90 3.26 -18.08
CA TRP A 232 -10.72 4.68 -18.46
C TRP A 232 -10.30 4.89 -19.92
N GLY A 233 -10.66 3.96 -20.81
CA GLY A 233 -10.32 4.02 -22.23
C GLY A 233 -8.90 3.58 -22.58
N HIS A 234 -8.14 3.06 -21.63
CA HIS A 234 -6.79 2.52 -21.88
C HIS A 234 -6.89 1.14 -22.53
N ASP A 235 -6.41 1.03 -23.75
CA ASP A 235 -6.40 -0.23 -24.51
C ASP A 235 -5.38 -1.26 -23.99
N THR A 236 -4.41 -0.81 -23.20
CA THR A 236 -3.46 -1.67 -22.48
C THR A 236 -4.03 -2.27 -21.19
N LEU A 237 -5.21 -1.80 -20.75
CA LEU A 237 -5.91 -2.24 -19.55
C LEU A 237 -7.34 -2.70 -19.87
N PRO A 238 -7.52 -3.83 -20.59
CA PRO A 238 -8.83 -4.35 -20.95
C PRO A 238 -9.72 -4.57 -19.74
N LYS A 239 -10.91 -3.94 -19.73
CA LYS A 239 -11.87 -4.07 -18.65
C LYS A 239 -12.56 -5.44 -18.70
N LEU A 240 -12.68 -6.11 -17.56
CA LEU A 240 -13.30 -7.42 -17.46
C LEU A 240 -14.83 -7.32 -17.36
N ASN A 241 -15.52 -8.20 -18.10
CA ASN A 241 -16.99 -8.16 -18.29
C ASN A 241 -17.68 -9.19 -17.40
N TYR A 242 -17.94 -8.82 -16.15
CA TYR A 242 -18.66 -9.67 -15.19
C TYR A 242 -20.17 -9.68 -15.38
N GLU A 243 -20.71 -8.80 -16.19
CA GLU A 243 -22.13 -8.73 -16.52
C GLU A 243 -22.57 -9.91 -17.39
N ASP A 244 -21.76 -10.26 -18.37
CA ASP A 244 -22.11 -11.23 -19.42
C ASP A 244 -21.35 -12.55 -19.34
N SER A 245 -20.40 -12.68 -18.38
CA SER A 245 -19.59 -13.89 -18.24
C SER A 245 -19.55 -14.43 -16.82
N LYS A 246 -20.38 -15.45 -16.61
CA LYS A 246 -20.35 -16.21 -15.36
C LYS A 246 -19.06 -17.05 -15.21
N GLU A 247 -18.55 -17.53 -16.31
CA GLU A 247 -17.30 -18.31 -16.38
C GLU A 247 -16.12 -17.46 -15.89
N LEU A 248 -16.06 -16.17 -16.28
CA LEU A 248 -15.07 -15.23 -15.80
C LEU A 248 -15.20 -15.04 -14.28
N GLU A 249 -16.42 -14.79 -13.77
CA GLU A 249 -16.69 -14.62 -12.34
C GLU A 249 -16.23 -15.87 -11.56
N GLU A 250 -16.62 -17.07 -12.01
CA GLU A 250 -16.21 -18.34 -11.37
C GLU A 250 -14.69 -18.54 -11.39
N TYR A 251 -14.04 -18.15 -12.49
CA TYR A 251 -12.57 -18.22 -12.59
C TYR A 251 -11.90 -17.31 -11.58
N VAL A 252 -12.29 -16.04 -11.50
CA VAL A 252 -11.71 -15.06 -10.58
C VAL A 252 -11.98 -15.44 -9.12
N LEU A 253 -13.17 -15.93 -8.79
CA LEU A 253 -13.46 -16.46 -7.44
C LEU A 253 -12.59 -17.69 -7.13
N GLY A 254 -12.30 -18.52 -8.12
CA GLY A 254 -11.34 -19.64 -8.02
C GLY A 254 -9.93 -19.15 -7.69
N ILE A 255 -9.46 -18.10 -8.35
CA ILE A 255 -8.17 -17.44 -8.07
C ILE A 255 -8.15 -16.88 -6.65
N ALA A 256 -9.23 -16.20 -6.22
CA ALA A 256 -9.34 -15.66 -4.87
C ALA A 256 -9.20 -16.74 -3.78
N LYS A 257 -9.80 -17.90 -3.99
CA LYS A 257 -9.67 -19.06 -3.10
C LYS A 257 -8.27 -19.69 -3.13
N LYS A 258 -7.73 -19.89 -4.34
CA LYS A 258 -6.46 -20.57 -4.59
C LYS A 258 -5.33 -19.97 -3.75
N TRP A 259 -5.13 -18.67 -3.83
CA TRP A 259 -3.99 -18.01 -3.20
C TRP A 259 -4.08 -17.94 -1.66
N VAL A 260 -5.28 -17.94 -1.09
CA VAL A 260 -5.46 -17.98 0.38
C VAL A 260 -5.53 -19.40 0.95
N SER A 261 -5.46 -20.41 0.11
CA SER A 261 -5.51 -21.85 0.45
C SER A 261 -4.12 -22.49 0.38
N PRO A 262 -3.91 -23.64 1.04
CA PRO A 262 -2.70 -24.44 0.81
C PRO A 262 -2.50 -24.80 -0.68
N PRO A 263 -1.27 -24.78 -1.18
CA PRO A 263 0.00 -24.57 -0.46
C PRO A 263 0.42 -23.10 -0.33
N TYR A 264 -0.31 -22.16 -0.91
CA TYR A 264 0.08 -20.74 -0.96
C TYR A 264 -0.11 -20.02 0.38
N ASN A 265 -1.26 -20.24 1.04
CA ASN A 265 -1.55 -19.74 2.39
C ASN A 265 -1.36 -18.22 2.58
N VAL A 266 -1.70 -17.41 1.58
CA VAL A 266 -1.67 -15.95 1.68
C VAL A 266 -2.67 -15.49 2.74
N ASP A 267 -2.33 -14.47 3.51
CA ASP A 267 -3.12 -13.99 4.65
C ASP A 267 -4.15 -12.91 4.27
N GLY A 268 -4.16 -12.45 3.03
CA GLY A 268 -5.16 -11.50 2.58
C GLY A 268 -4.94 -10.94 1.19
N TRP A 269 -5.98 -10.24 0.71
CA TRP A 269 -6.01 -9.53 -0.55
C TRP A 269 -6.08 -8.02 -0.35
N ARG A 270 -5.26 -7.28 -1.08
CA ARG A 270 -5.51 -5.87 -1.40
C ARG A 270 -6.15 -5.85 -2.79
N LEU A 271 -7.24 -5.11 -2.94
CA LEU A 271 -8.04 -5.11 -4.15
C LEU A 271 -7.89 -3.78 -4.87
N ASP A 272 -7.28 -3.82 -6.05
CA ASP A 272 -7.02 -2.67 -6.91
C ASP A 272 -8.33 -2.10 -7.45
N VAL A 273 -8.49 -0.79 -7.40
CA VAL A 273 -9.66 -0.02 -7.89
C VAL A 273 -11.00 -0.74 -7.69
N ALA A 274 -11.20 -1.27 -6.50
CA ALA A 274 -12.28 -2.21 -6.20
C ALA A 274 -13.69 -1.66 -6.46
N ALA A 275 -13.89 -0.36 -6.30
CA ALA A 275 -15.17 0.29 -6.56
C ALA A 275 -15.52 0.37 -8.07
N ASP A 276 -14.52 0.27 -8.94
CA ASP A 276 -14.69 0.36 -10.39
C ASP A 276 -15.04 -0.99 -11.06
N LEU A 277 -14.89 -2.10 -10.32
CA LEU A 277 -15.14 -3.45 -10.87
C LEU A 277 -16.59 -3.60 -11.37
N GLY A 278 -16.72 -4.16 -12.55
CA GLY A 278 -18.01 -4.29 -13.26
C GLY A 278 -18.41 -3.00 -13.99
N HIS A 279 -19.54 -3.05 -14.68
CA HIS A 279 -20.09 -1.91 -15.44
C HIS A 279 -21.34 -1.32 -14.76
N SER A 280 -21.75 -1.88 -13.59
CA SER A 280 -22.87 -1.38 -12.80
C SER A 280 -22.61 -1.54 -11.29
N PRO A 281 -23.18 -0.67 -10.45
CA PRO A 281 -23.09 -0.81 -8.99
C PRO A 281 -23.66 -2.14 -8.48
N GLU A 282 -24.71 -2.65 -9.11
CA GLU A 282 -25.36 -3.91 -8.72
C GLU A 282 -24.40 -5.10 -8.91
N VAL A 283 -23.68 -5.15 -10.03
CA VAL A 283 -22.69 -6.19 -10.32
C VAL A 283 -21.49 -6.05 -9.38
N ASN A 284 -21.02 -4.82 -9.14
CA ASN A 284 -19.93 -4.54 -8.20
C ASN A 284 -20.22 -5.11 -6.80
N HIS A 285 -21.33 -4.70 -6.20
CA HIS A 285 -21.71 -5.16 -4.85
C HIS A 285 -21.97 -6.67 -4.80
N ARG A 286 -22.64 -7.25 -5.81
CA ARG A 286 -22.86 -8.70 -5.90
C ARG A 286 -21.50 -9.43 -5.95
N PHE A 287 -20.60 -9.00 -6.80
CA PHE A 287 -19.29 -9.64 -6.97
C PHE A 287 -18.49 -9.63 -5.66
N TRP A 288 -18.42 -8.49 -4.96
CA TRP A 288 -17.65 -8.42 -3.70
C TRP A 288 -18.25 -9.26 -2.58
N LYS A 289 -19.58 -9.46 -2.56
CA LYS A 289 -20.22 -10.43 -1.64
C LYS A 289 -19.81 -11.86 -1.93
N GLU A 290 -19.83 -12.27 -3.18
CA GLU A 290 -19.38 -13.60 -3.59
C GLU A 290 -17.86 -13.78 -3.38
N PHE A 291 -17.07 -12.74 -3.64
CA PHE A 291 -15.63 -12.74 -3.36
C PHE A 291 -15.35 -12.94 -1.87
N ARG A 292 -16.02 -12.18 -0.99
CA ARG A 292 -15.88 -12.37 0.45
C ARG A 292 -16.24 -13.79 0.86
N LYS A 293 -17.38 -14.29 0.40
CA LYS A 293 -17.82 -15.65 0.68
C LYS A 293 -16.74 -16.66 0.28
N ALA A 294 -16.23 -16.56 -0.96
CA ALA A 294 -15.21 -17.44 -1.48
C ALA A 294 -13.92 -17.42 -0.63
N VAL A 295 -13.43 -16.22 -0.31
CA VAL A 295 -12.20 -16.06 0.48
C VAL A 295 -12.39 -16.56 1.91
N LYS A 296 -13.48 -16.18 2.59
CA LYS A 296 -13.72 -16.55 3.99
C LYS A 296 -14.06 -18.03 4.19
N GLU A 297 -14.65 -18.69 3.20
CA GLU A 297 -14.82 -20.14 3.19
C GLU A 297 -13.46 -20.88 3.08
N ALA A 298 -12.54 -20.35 2.28
CA ALA A 298 -11.22 -20.94 2.10
C ALA A 298 -10.27 -20.62 3.28
N ASN A 299 -10.29 -19.36 3.75
CA ASN A 299 -9.50 -18.90 4.88
C ASN A 299 -10.25 -17.81 5.65
N PRO A 300 -10.94 -18.13 6.75
CA PRO A 300 -11.72 -17.16 7.52
C PRO A 300 -10.85 -16.05 8.16
N ASN A 301 -9.55 -16.27 8.30
CA ASN A 301 -8.60 -15.31 8.83
C ASN A 301 -7.92 -14.43 7.76
N ALA A 302 -8.23 -14.63 6.47
CA ALA A 302 -7.72 -13.76 5.44
C ALA A 302 -8.41 -12.39 5.48
N VAL A 303 -7.63 -11.30 5.39
CA VAL A 303 -8.17 -9.94 5.32
C VAL A 303 -8.54 -9.58 3.87
N ILE A 304 -9.61 -8.84 3.70
CA ILE A 304 -10.04 -8.26 2.42
C ILE A 304 -9.95 -6.74 2.56
N LEU A 305 -8.91 -6.17 1.97
CA LEU A 305 -8.58 -4.76 2.04
C LEU A 305 -8.69 -4.16 0.65
N ALA A 306 -9.54 -3.14 0.46
CA ALA A 306 -9.76 -2.55 -0.85
C ALA A 306 -9.09 -1.19 -1.00
N GLU A 307 -8.60 -0.90 -2.20
CA GLU A 307 -8.31 0.47 -2.59
C GLU A 307 -9.62 1.19 -2.91
N HIS A 308 -9.85 2.31 -2.22
CA HIS A 308 -11.01 3.14 -2.44
C HIS A 308 -10.77 4.58 -2.00
N TYR A 309 -11.20 5.52 -2.83
CA TYR A 309 -11.24 6.95 -2.53
C TYR A 309 -12.68 7.36 -2.25
N GLY A 310 -12.90 8.19 -1.23
CA GLY A 310 -14.22 8.68 -0.84
C GLY A 310 -14.93 7.80 0.21
N ASP A 311 -16.27 7.81 0.22
CA ASP A 311 -17.08 7.14 1.26
C ASP A 311 -17.16 5.62 1.05
N PRO A 312 -16.51 4.81 1.90
CA PRO A 312 -16.50 3.35 1.75
C PRO A 312 -17.72 2.66 2.37
N LYS A 313 -18.64 3.42 2.96
CA LYS A 313 -19.68 2.91 3.86
C LYS A 313 -20.52 1.78 3.25
N SER A 314 -20.85 1.87 1.94
CA SER A 314 -21.68 0.86 1.28
C SER A 314 -21.02 -0.52 1.18
N TRP A 315 -19.68 -0.58 1.12
CA TRP A 315 -18.92 -1.84 1.06
C TRP A 315 -18.45 -2.34 2.44
N LEU A 316 -18.52 -1.50 3.48
CA LEU A 316 -18.10 -1.86 4.84
C LEU A 316 -19.28 -2.24 5.76
N LEU A 317 -20.32 -2.88 5.18
CA LEU A 317 -21.50 -3.33 5.94
C LEU A 317 -21.35 -4.75 6.52
N GLY A 318 -20.19 -5.38 6.31
CA GLY A 318 -19.84 -6.68 6.90
C GLY A 318 -19.97 -7.86 5.95
N ASP A 319 -20.42 -7.65 4.72
CA ASP A 319 -20.66 -8.69 3.72
C ASP A 319 -19.80 -8.52 2.43
N GLU A 320 -18.93 -7.50 2.38
CA GLU A 320 -18.03 -7.24 1.27
C GLU A 320 -16.58 -7.09 1.76
N TRP A 321 -16.02 -5.87 1.84
CA TRP A 321 -14.65 -5.67 2.32
C TRP A 321 -14.55 -5.67 3.84
N ASP A 322 -13.40 -6.06 4.37
CA ASP A 322 -13.08 -5.90 5.80
C ASP A 322 -12.69 -4.46 6.12
N THR A 323 -11.89 -3.84 5.24
CA THR A 323 -11.33 -2.50 5.42
C THR A 323 -10.84 -1.92 4.10
N ILE A 324 -10.25 -0.73 4.14
CA ILE A 324 -9.70 -0.02 2.98
C ILE A 324 -8.32 0.57 3.25
N MET A 325 -7.63 0.97 2.19
CA MET A 325 -6.52 1.93 2.27
C MET A 325 -7.08 3.27 2.75
N ASN A 326 -6.51 3.80 3.84
CA ASN A 326 -7.13 4.89 4.59
C ASN A 326 -6.67 6.27 4.11
N TYR A 327 -7.15 6.69 2.94
CA TYR A 327 -6.79 7.98 2.37
C TYR A 327 -7.48 9.14 3.10
N ASP A 328 -8.82 9.09 3.22
CA ASP A 328 -9.61 10.22 3.71
C ASP A 328 -9.58 10.37 5.24
N ALA A 329 -9.52 9.27 5.98
CA ALA A 329 -9.46 9.30 7.45
C ALA A 329 -8.03 9.19 8.02
N PHE A 330 -6.99 9.34 7.18
CA PHE A 330 -5.60 9.34 7.62
C PHE A 330 -4.67 10.16 6.70
N MET A 331 -4.34 9.64 5.49
CA MET A 331 -3.28 10.20 4.65
C MET A 331 -3.53 11.68 4.29
N GLU A 332 -4.71 12.01 3.78
CA GLU A 332 -5.04 13.36 3.31
C GLU A 332 -5.02 14.40 4.44
N PRO A 333 -5.78 14.22 5.55
CA PRO A 333 -5.79 15.22 6.61
C PRO A 333 -4.43 15.43 7.28
N ILE A 334 -3.65 14.37 7.49
CA ILE A 334 -2.30 14.49 8.06
C ILE A 334 -1.37 15.21 7.09
N THR A 335 -1.46 14.90 5.80
CA THR A 335 -0.63 15.54 4.77
C THR A 335 -0.84 17.05 4.75
N TRP A 336 -2.09 17.51 4.56
CA TRP A 336 -2.31 18.95 4.47
C TRP A 336 -2.21 19.67 5.82
N PHE A 337 -2.51 19.03 6.95
CA PHE A 337 -2.31 19.63 8.27
C PHE A 337 -0.82 19.91 8.55
N LEU A 338 0.06 18.93 8.30
CA LEU A 338 1.49 19.05 8.60
C LEU A 338 2.26 19.82 7.51
N THR A 339 1.85 19.76 6.26
CA THR A 339 2.64 20.29 5.14
C THR A 339 1.92 21.35 4.31
N GLY A 340 0.60 21.40 4.33
CA GLY A 340 -0.21 22.21 3.41
C GLY A 340 -0.34 21.58 2.02
N MET A 341 0.32 20.46 1.75
CA MET A 341 0.29 19.82 0.44
C MET A 341 -0.88 18.84 0.32
N GLU A 342 -1.34 18.61 -0.91
CA GLU A 342 -2.15 17.43 -1.22
C GLU A 342 -1.24 16.22 -1.51
N LYS A 343 -1.80 15.01 -1.58
CA LYS A 343 -1.04 13.73 -1.62
C LYS A 343 -0.14 13.53 -2.84
N HIS A 344 -0.43 14.17 -3.98
CA HIS A 344 0.41 14.10 -5.18
C HIS A 344 1.45 15.23 -5.29
N SER A 345 1.43 16.20 -4.38
CA SER A 345 2.17 17.45 -4.51
C SER A 345 1.73 18.35 -5.67
N ASP A 346 0.53 18.14 -6.21
CA ASP A 346 0.00 18.92 -7.32
C ASP A 346 -0.61 20.25 -6.86
N GLU A 347 -0.95 20.37 -5.56
CA GLU A 347 -1.61 21.55 -4.99
C GLU A 347 -1.08 21.86 -3.58
N TYR A 348 -1.06 23.16 -3.24
CA TYR A 348 -0.82 23.65 -1.89
C TYR A 348 -2.10 24.23 -1.30
N ARG A 349 -2.61 23.62 -0.23
CA ARG A 349 -3.83 23.99 0.50
C ARG A 349 -3.49 24.75 1.77
N GLY A 350 -3.06 25.99 1.59
CA GLY A 350 -2.61 26.84 2.69
C GLY A 350 -3.67 27.11 3.77
N GLU A 351 -4.96 27.08 3.41
CA GLU A 351 -6.10 27.24 4.33
C GLU A 351 -6.22 26.08 5.33
N CYS A 352 -5.82 24.86 4.93
CA CYS A 352 -5.83 23.67 5.80
C CYS A 352 -4.54 23.51 6.61
N PHE A 353 -3.45 24.18 6.19
CA PHE A 353 -2.14 24.04 6.83
C PHE A 353 -2.19 24.49 8.31
N GLY A 354 -1.88 23.55 9.20
CA GLY A 354 -1.89 23.77 10.64
C GLY A 354 -3.25 24.11 11.25
N ASN A 355 -4.35 23.99 10.50
CA ASN A 355 -5.70 24.31 10.97
C ASN A 355 -6.30 23.12 11.74
N PRO A 356 -6.41 23.20 13.08
CA PRO A 356 -6.89 22.08 13.90
C PRO A 356 -8.38 21.81 13.71
N GLY A 357 -9.18 22.83 13.38
CA GLY A 357 -10.62 22.70 13.16
C GLY A 357 -10.93 21.90 11.90
N ASP A 358 -10.24 22.18 10.81
CA ASP A 358 -10.38 21.44 9.55
C ASP A 358 -9.88 20.00 9.73
N PHE A 359 -8.74 19.82 10.41
CA PHE A 359 -8.19 18.50 10.69
C PHE A 359 -9.13 17.63 11.52
N GLU A 360 -9.60 18.14 12.68
CA GLU A 360 -10.54 17.41 13.55
C GLU A 360 -11.85 17.14 12.82
N GLY A 361 -12.38 18.12 12.09
CA GLY A 361 -13.62 18.00 11.32
C GLY A 361 -13.53 16.91 10.25
N ALA A 362 -12.47 16.90 9.45
CA ALA A 362 -12.22 15.88 8.43
C ALA A 362 -12.06 14.49 9.05
N MET A 363 -11.22 14.35 10.08
CA MET A 363 -10.98 13.07 10.73
C MET A 363 -12.26 12.50 11.35
N ARG A 364 -13.03 13.31 12.08
CA ARG A 364 -14.32 12.87 12.65
C ARG A 364 -15.30 12.45 11.57
N HIS A 365 -15.40 13.22 10.49
CA HIS A 365 -16.31 12.92 9.38
C HIS A 365 -15.98 11.57 8.75
N HIS A 366 -14.73 11.38 8.34
CA HIS A 366 -14.32 10.19 7.60
C HIS A 366 -14.24 8.93 8.48
N MET A 367 -13.74 9.03 9.72
CA MET A 367 -13.72 7.89 10.65
C MET A 367 -15.12 7.33 10.97
N THR A 368 -16.17 8.17 10.96
CA THR A 368 -17.55 7.70 11.20
C THR A 368 -18.14 6.87 10.04
N ARG A 369 -17.46 6.79 8.90
CA ARG A 369 -17.84 5.94 7.75
C ARG A 369 -17.44 4.48 7.94
N PHE A 370 -16.58 4.19 8.93
CA PHE A 370 -16.13 2.84 9.26
C PHE A 370 -16.93 2.24 10.43
N MET A 371 -17.04 0.93 10.44
CA MET A 371 -17.20 0.19 11.70
C MET A 371 -15.88 0.20 12.46
N THR A 372 -15.92 0.14 13.79
CA THR A 372 -14.72 0.18 14.62
C THR A 372 -13.68 -0.88 14.22
N SER A 373 -14.13 -2.13 14.00
CA SER A 373 -13.25 -3.22 13.58
C SER A 373 -12.60 -2.96 12.21
N SER A 374 -13.33 -2.38 11.27
CA SER A 374 -12.79 -1.99 9.97
C SER A 374 -11.77 -0.85 10.08
N LEU A 375 -12.04 0.16 10.91
CA LEU A 375 -11.10 1.27 11.14
C LEU A 375 -9.80 0.78 11.80
N GLN A 376 -9.88 -0.16 12.73
CA GLN A 376 -8.70 -0.73 13.40
C GLN A 376 -7.77 -1.48 12.45
N CYS A 377 -8.27 -1.95 11.30
CA CYS A 377 -7.50 -2.62 10.26
C CYS A 377 -7.20 -1.72 9.05
N ALA A 378 -7.68 -0.47 9.04
CA ALA A 378 -7.51 0.43 7.90
C ALA A 378 -6.02 0.72 7.66
N MET A 379 -5.60 0.68 6.39
CA MET A 379 -4.20 0.82 6.02
C MET A 379 -3.78 2.29 6.10
N ASN A 380 -3.06 2.65 7.15
CA ASN A 380 -2.61 4.01 7.43
C ASN A 380 -1.23 4.26 6.80
N GLU A 381 -1.21 4.72 5.56
CA GLU A 381 0.01 5.07 4.82
C GLU A 381 0.27 6.58 4.85
N LEU A 382 1.53 6.97 4.93
CA LEU A 382 1.99 8.34 4.65
C LEU A 382 2.35 8.50 3.18
N SER A 383 2.87 7.45 2.56
CA SER A 383 3.26 7.37 1.16
C SER A 383 2.84 6.03 0.58
N ASN A 384 2.66 5.95 -0.75
CA ASN A 384 2.54 4.71 -1.49
C ASN A 384 3.06 4.86 -2.93
N HIS A 385 2.85 3.85 -3.76
CA HIS A 385 3.37 3.78 -5.12
C HIS A 385 2.70 4.75 -6.13
N ASP A 386 1.59 5.40 -5.77
CA ASP A 386 0.86 6.36 -6.61
C ASP A 386 1.05 7.81 -6.17
N HIS A 387 1.43 8.05 -4.91
CA HIS A 387 1.50 9.38 -4.32
C HIS A 387 2.93 9.83 -4.11
N SER A 388 3.17 11.13 -4.02
CA SER A 388 4.48 11.64 -3.62
C SER A 388 4.86 11.09 -2.23
N ARG A 389 6.14 10.92 -1.97
CA ARG A 389 6.60 10.51 -0.64
C ARG A 389 6.37 11.62 0.38
N PHE A 390 5.95 11.27 1.59
CA PHE A 390 5.63 12.26 2.62
C PHE A 390 6.82 13.18 2.92
N LEU A 391 8.03 12.65 2.99
CA LEU A 391 9.23 13.44 3.22
C LEU A 391 9.41 14.52 2.13
N THR A 392 9.10 14.23 0.88
CA THR A 392 9.09 15.21 -0.22
C THR A 392 8.03 16.30 0.01
N ARG A 393 6.83 15.94 0.45
CA ARG A 393 5.76 16.94 0.72
C ARG A 393 6.16 17.95 1.78
N THR A 394 7.08 17.61 2.70
CA THR A 394 7.58 18.54 3.72
C THR A 394 8.34 19.73 3.13
N ASN A 395 8.82 19.65 1.88
CA ASN A 395 9.47 20.78 1.19
C ASN A 395 8.49 21.80 0.59
N LYS A 396 7.18 21.47 0.58
CA LYS A 396 6.08 22.35 0.11
C LYS A 396 6.18 22.80 -1.35
N LYS A 397 6.90 22.04 -2.19
CA LYS A 397 7.00 22.33 -3.63
C LYS A 397 5.83 21.71 -4.37
N VAL A 398 5.13 22.54 -5.13
CA VAL A 398 4.05 22.14 -6.02
C VAL A 398 4.63 21.74 -7.37
N GLY A 399 4.27 20.55 -7.86
CA GLY A 399 4.66 20.00 -9.16
C GLY A 399 5.24 18.59 -9.09
N ARG A 400 5.64 18.10 -10.25
CA ARG A 400 6.14 16.74 -10.46
C ARG A 400 7.60 16.74 -10.94
N ALA A 401 8.26 15.58 -10.90
CA ALA A 401 9.67 15.43 -11.32
C ALA A 401 9.92 15.89 -12.77
N GLU A 402 8.96 15.68 -13.67
CA GLU A 402 9.05 16.12 -15.08
C GLU A 402 9.21 17.64 -15.23
N GLN A 403 8.64 18.40 -14.30
CA GLN A 403 8.66 19.88 -14.32
C GLN A 403 9.78 20.45 -13.45
N LEU A 404 10.06 19.81 -12.32
CA LEU A 404 10.96 20.35 -11.27
C LEU A 404 12.35 19.69 -11.28
N GLY A 405 12.48 18.54 -11.94
CA GLY A 405 13.65 17.66 -11.86
C GLY A 405 13.61 16.76 -10.60
N THR A 406 14.15 15.55 -10.71
CA THR A 406 14.13 14.53 -9.62
C THR A 406 14.85 15.01 -8.36
N ASP A 407 15.94 15.77 -8.51
CA ASP A 407 16.69 16.37 -7.39
C ASP A 407 15.85 17.30 -6.51
N ALA A 408 14.81 17.92 -7.07
CA ALA A 408 13.97 18.84 -6.34
C ALA A 408 13.17 18.16 -5.22
N ALA A 409 12.92 16.86 -5.34
CA ALA A 409 12.21 16.07 -4.34
C ALA A 409 12.89 16.07 -2.96
N GLY A 410 14.24 16.10 -2.94
CA GLY A 410 15.03 16.09 -1.71
C GLY A 410 15.47 17.48 -1.21
N ARG A 411 15.23 18.55 -1.97
CA ARG A 411 15.71 19.89 -1.59
C ARG A 411 14.72 20.59 -0.67
N GLY A 412 15.14 20.96 0.53
CA GLY A 412 14.33 21.69 1.51
C GLY A 412 13.33 20.82 2.27
N ILE A 413 13.57 19.52 2.33
CA ILE A 413 12.79 18.60 3.16
C ILE A 413 12.98 18.91 4.65
N ASN A 414 11.95 18.59 5.45
CA ASN A 414 11.98 18.74 6.91
C ASN A 414 11.78 17.38 7.58
N LYS A 415 12.85 16.80 8.12
CA LYS A 415 12.83 15.50 8.80
C LYS A 415 12.08 15.56 10.14
N ALA A 416 12.04 16.72 10.79
CA ALA A 416 11.28 16.88 12.03
C ALA A 416 9.78 16.72 11.78
N VAL A 417 9.25 17.33 10.70
CA VAL A 417 7.86 17.14 10.26
C VAL A 417 7.59 15.70 9.85
N MET A 418 8.55 15.01 9.21
CA MET A 418 8.43 13.57 8.95
C MET A 418 8.28 12.77 10.24
N LYS A 419 9.05 13.09 11.30
CA LYS A 419 8.92 12.44 12.61
C LYS A 419 7.55 12.69 13.25
N GLU A 420 7.00 13.91 13.14
CA GLU A 420 5.63 14.21 13.60
C GLU A 420 4.60 13.31 12.87
N ALA A 421 4.74 13.15 11.55
CA ALA A 421 3.86 12.28 10.76
C ALA A 421 3.96 10.81 11.20
N VAL A 422 5.16 10.32 11.50
CA VAL A 422 5.38 8.96 12.03
C VAL A 422 4.76 8.79 13.41
N VAL A 423 4.79 9.82 14.26
CA VAL A 423 4.07 9.78 15.56
C VAL A 423 2.57 9.64 15.32
N PHE A 424 1.98 10.40 14.39
CA PHE A 424 0.59 10.18 13.99
C PHE A 424 0.36 8.75 13.51
N GLN A 425 1.18 8.25 12.58
CA GLN A 425 1.01 6.94 11.98
C GLN A 425 1.01 5.81 13.02
N MET A 426 1.90 5.89 14.01
CA MET A 426 2.05 4.85 15.05
C MET A 426 1.10 5.00 16.23
N THR A 427 0.37 6.11 16.32
CA THR A 427 -0.55 6.35 17.45
C THR A 427 -2.01 6.57 17.00
N TRP A 428 -2.30 6.72 15.69
CA TRP A 428 -3.65 6.88 15.16
C TRP A 428 -4.37 5.54 15.02
N PRO A 429 -5.74 5.46 15.13
CA PRO A 429 -6.46 4.22 14.89
C PRO A 429 -6.26 3.69 13.46
N GLY A 430 -5.91 2.42 13.33
CA GLY A 430 -5.66 1.74 12.08
C GLY A 430 -4.38 0.91 12.10
N ALA A 431 -4.03 0.31 10.98
CA ALA A 431 -2.82 -0.46 10.76
C ALA A 431 -1.74 0.44 10.15
N PRO A 432 -0.72 0.86 10.91
CA PRO A 432 0.36 1.68 10.37
C PRO A 432 1.10 0.92 9.28
N THR A 433 1.18 1.53 8.10
CA THR A 433 1.75 0.89 6.91
C THR A 433 2.85 1.75 6.32
N LEU A 434 4.08 1.23 6.32
CA LEU A 434 5.22 1.89 5.72
C LEU A 434 5.28 1.57 4.22
N TYR A 435 5.48 2.57 3.39
CA TYR A 435 5.92 2.35 2.01
C TYR A 435 7.43 2.18 2.00
N TYR A 436 7.93 1.13 1.36
CA TYR A 436 9.37 0.79 1.39
C TYR A 436 10.25 2.02 1.16
N GLY A 437 11.25 2.20 1.99
CA GLY A 437 12.20 3.32 1.92
C GLY A 437 11.77 4.59 2.65
N ASP A 438 10.52 4.76 3.09
CA ASP A 438 10.13 5.91 3.92
C ASP A 438 10.94 5.94 5.22
N GLU A 439 11.14 4.77 5.82
CA GLU A 439 11.96 4.63 7.03
C GLU A 439 13.45 4.93 6.79
N ALA A 440 13.91 4.79 5.56
CA ALA A 440 15.28 5.07 5.15
C ALA A 440 15.51 6.51 4.68
N GLY A 441 14.49 7.38 4.76
CA GLY A 441 14.56 8.76 4.33
C GLY A 441 14.45 8.98 2.82
N GLN A 442 13.83 8.03 2.12
CA GLN A 442 13.65 8.14 0.67
C GLN A 442 12.69 9.25 0.29
N VAL A 443 13.01 9.96 -0.78
CA VAL A 443 12.23 11.05 -1.38
C VAL A 443 11.69 10.65 -2.74
N GLY A 444 10.74 11.40 -3.27
CA GLY A 444 10.18 11.21 -4.61
C GLY A 444 8.87 11.99 -4.76
N PHE A 445 8.69 12.66 -5.89
CA PHE A 445 7.39 13.18 -6.29
C PHE A 445 6.45 12.03 -6.64
N THR A 446 5.21 12.30 -7.04
CA THR A 446 4.27 11.24 -7.44
C THR A 446 4.85 10.34 -8.54
N ASP A 447 4.25 9.20 -8.76
CA ASP A 447 4.77 8.20 -9.70
C ASP A 447 5.19 8.82 -11.06
N PRO A 448 6.29 8.35 -11.66
CA PRO A 448 7.12 7.22 -11.22
C PRO A 448 8.23 7.57 -10.22
N ASP A 449 8.46 8.85 -9.88
CA ASP A 449 9.60 9.31 -9.07
C ASP A 449 9.58 8.76 -7.64
N ASN A 450 8.41 8.47 -7.08
CA ASN A 450 8.23 7.82 -5.77
C ASN A 450 8.70 6.35 -5.73
N ARG A 451 8.93 5.73 -6.90
CA ARG A 451 9.33 4.32 -7.08
C ARG A 451 10.83 4.16 -7.25
N ARG A 452 11.62 4.98 -6.56
CA ARG A 452 13.07 4.84 -6.49
C ARG A 452 13.44 3.55 -5.78
N THR A 453 14.60 2.99 -6.13
CA THR A 453 15.10 1.77 -5.48
C THR A 453 15.43 2.01 -4.01
N TYR A 454 15.28 0.97 -3.19
CA TYR A 454 15.65 1.05 -1.77
C TYR A 454 17.15 1.36 -1.62
N PRO A 455 17.55 2.33 -0.78
CA PRO A 455 18.92 2.80 -0.66
C PRO A 455 19.77 1.93 0.26
N TRP A 456 19.89 0.63 -0.01
CA TRP A 456 20.66 -0.31 0.81
C TRP A 456 22.09 0.17 1.08
N GLY A 457 22.43 0.28 2.38
CA GLY A 457 23.74 0.76 2.83
C GLY A 457 23.89 2.29 2.86
N SER A 458 22.84 3.03 2.51
CA SER A 458 22.81 4.50 2.53
C SER A 458 21.55 5.05 3.22
N GLU A 459 20.98 4.26 4.12
CA GLU A 459 19.77 4.61 4.87
C GLU A 459 20.01 5.84 5.77
N ASP A 460 19.02 6.70 5.89
CA ASP A 460 19.00 7.74 6.92
C ASP A 460 18.79 7.10 8.31
N MET A 461 19.89 6.94 9.04
CA MET A 461 19.88 6.20 10.31
C MET A 461 19.10 6.90 11.41
N ASP A 462 18.93 8.23 11.37
CA ASP A 462 18.07 8.95 12.31
C ASP A 462 16.62 8.58 12.10
N LEU A 463 16.12 8.67 10.86
CA LEU A 463 14.75 8.28 10.53
C LEU A 463 14.51 6.77 10.71
N LEU A 464 15.46 5.93 10.33
CA LEU A 464 15.33 4.47 10.50
C LEU A 464 15.23 4.07 11.98
N ASN A 465 16.07 4.61 12.82
CA ASN A 465 16.03 4.33 14.26
C ASN A 465 14.76 4.92 14.91
N PHE A 466 14.32 6.08 14.45
CA PHE A 466 13.05 6.66 14.91
C PHE A 466 11.86 5.78 14.57
N HIS A 467 11.77 5.26 13.33
CA HIS A 467 10.73 4.32 12.95
C HIS A 467 10.77 3.05 13.80
N ARG A 468 11.95 2.46 14.00
CA ARG A 468 12.09 1.27 14.87
C ARG A 468 11.53 1.51 16.27
N GLU A 469 11.88 2.65 16.86
CA GLU A 469 11.44 2.98 18.22
C GLU A 469 9.93 3.24 18.27
N MET A 470 9.38 3.98 17.31
CA MET A 470 7.93 4.23 17.25
C MET A 470 7.13 2.95 16.97
N ILE A 471 7.64 2.05 16.13
CA ILE A 471 7.05 0.72 15.91
C ILE A 471 7.06 -0.10 17.20
N ARG A 472 8.17 -0.09 17.95
CA ARG A 472 8.28 -0.76 19.25
C ARG A 472 7.22 -0.25 20.22
N ILE A 473 7.10 1.08 20.37
CA ILE A 473 6.11 1.72 21.24
C ILE A 473 4.69 1.34 20.80
N HIS A 474 4.38 1.39 19.51
CA HIS A 474 3.08 0.99 18.97
C HIS A 474 2.73 -0.47 19.35
N LYS A 475 3.68 -1.38 19.18
CA LYS A 475 3.47 -2.82 19.43
C LYS A 475 3.32 -3.16 20.91
N GLU A 476 3.98 -2.43 21.78
CA GLU A 476 3.94 -2.65 23.24
C GLU A 476 2.64 -2.18 23.89
N HIS A 477 1.89 -1.28 23.21
CA HIS A 477 0.72 -0.63 23.82
C HIS A 477 -0.58 -0.92 23.06
N GLU A 478 -1.46 -1.71 23.67
CA GLU A 478 -2.74 -2.10 23.09
C GLU A 478 -3.65 -0.89 22.81
N ALA A 479 -3.51 0.20 23.57
CA ALA A 479 -4.28 1.42 23.34
C ALA A 479 -4.02 2.04 21.96
N PHE A 480 -2.85 1.84 21.35
CA PHE A 480 -2.58 2.34 20.00
C PHE A 480 -3.18 1.45 18.90
N LYS A 481 -3.42 0.17 19.18
CA LYS A 481 -4.02 -0.78 18.24
C LYS A 481 -5.54 -0.69 18.24
N THR A 482 -6.15 -0.90 19.41
CA THR A 482 -7.60 -1.06 19.54
C THR A 482 -8.28 -0.05 20.46
N GLY A 483 -7.49 0.83 21.12
CA GLY A 483 -8.01 1.84 22.04
C GLY A 483 -8.80 2.95 21.38
N SER A 484 -9.54 3.67 22.21
CA SER A 484 -10.30 4.86 21.81
C SER A 484 -9.39 6.04 21.50
N ILE A 485 -9.90 6.96 20.70
CA ILE A 485 -9.27 8.26 20.41
C ILE A 485 -10.20 9.40 20.79
N GLN A 486 -9.65 10.47 21.34
CA GLN A 486 -10.37 11.70 21.62
C GLN A 486 -9.49 12.92 21.43
N PHE A 487 -9.98 13.95 20.73
CA PHE A 487 -9.29 15.23 20.64
C PHE A 487 -9.34 15.95 22.00
N VAL A 488 -8.22 16.57 22.36
CA VAL A 488 -8.03 17.26 23.65
C VAL A 488 -7.90 18.75 23.46
N TRP A 489 -7.01 19.18 22.54
CA TRP A 489 -6.68 20.58 22.31
C TRP A 489 -6.27 20.84 20.87
N GLY A 490 -6.60 22.00 20.33
CA GLY A 490 -6.20 22.42 19.01
C GLY A 490 -6.02 23.94 18.91
N GLU A 491 -4.84 24.36 18.45
CA GLU A 491 -4.49 25.70 17.99
C GLU A 491 -3.78 25.57 16.64
N TYR A 492 -3.63 26.67 15.89
CA TYR A 492 -2.85 26.61 14.65
C TYR A 492 -1.47 26.01 14.90
N ASN A 493 -1.10 25.00 14.10
CA ASN A 493 0.14 24.22 14.20
C ASN A 493 0.38 23.52 15.55
N PHE A 494 -0.62 23.41 16.42
CA PHE A 494 -0.50 22.73 17.70
C PHE A 494 -1.71 21.84 17.93
N LEU A 495 -1.47 20.56 18.24
CA LEU A 495 -2.54 19.58 18.41
C LEU A 495 -2.26 18.64 19.58
N CYS A 496 -3.32 18.29 20.31
CA CYS A 496 -3.28 17.22 21.31
C CYS A 496 -4.48 16.29 21.17
N TYR A 497 -4.23 14.99 21.19
CA TYR A 497 -5.27 13.97 21.28
C TYR A 497 -4.87 12.90 22.29
N ALA A 498 -5.88 12.19 22.81
CA ALA A 498 -5.72 11.08 23.72
C ALA A 498 -5.94 9.74 23.00
N ARG A 499 -5.15 8.73 23.38
CA ARG A 499 -5.39 7.31 23.05
C ARG A 499 -5.50 6.54 24.35
N TYR A 500 -6.56 5.77 24.53
CA TYR A 500 -6.77 5.09 25.79
C TYR A 500 -7.62 3.82 25.65
N ASN A 501 -7.43 2.94 26.62
CA ASN A 501 -8.30 1.81 26.91
C ASN A 501 -8.49 1.69 28.45
N ARG A 502 -8.99 0.57 28.94
CA ARG A 502 -9.19 0.36 30.38
C ARG A 502 -7.90 0.29 31.21
N ARG A 503 -6.74 0.08 30.59
CA ARG A 503 -5.45 -0.15 31.28
C ARG A 503 -4.46 0.95 31.02
N GLU A 504 -4.53 1.60 29.89
CA GLU A 504 -3.51 2.54 29.41
C GLU A 504 -4.16 3.85 28.98
N HIS A 505 -3.47 4.95 29.24
CA HIS A 505 -3.90 6.27 28.82
C HIS A 505 -2.70 7.08 28.35
N PHE A 506 -2.81 7.62 27.13
CA PHE A 506 -1.77 8.41 26.47
C PHE A 506 -2.32 9.76 26.03
N LEU A 507 -1.45 10.79 26.11
CA LEU A 507 -1.61 12.03 25.37
C LEU A 507 -0.51 12.10 24.30
N VAL A 508 -0.90 12.46 23.08
CA VAL A 508 0.01 12.74 21.98
C VAL A 508 -0.10 14.23 21.68
N VAL A 509 1.01 14.96 21.77
CA VAL A 509 1.04 16.41 21.60
C VAL A 509 2.05 16.76 20.52
N LEU A 510 1.66 17.61 19.57
CA LEU A 510 2.48 18.01 18.43
C LEU A 510 2.54 19.53 18.34
N ASN A 511 3.72 20.06 18.03
CA ASN A 511 3.97 21.44 17.68
C ASN A 511 4.60 21.50 16.29
N ASN A 512 3.79 21.71 15.25
CA ASN A 512 4.23 21.87 13.86
C ASN A 512 4.57 23.34 13.50
N ASP A 513 4.84 24.15 14.52
CA ASP A 513 5.26 25.54 14.33
C ASP A 513 6.79 25.65 14.25
N ALA A 514 7.29 26.66 13.56
CA ALA A 514 8.71 26.99 13.47
C ALA A 514 9.27 27.67 14.72
N VAL A 515 8.50 27.74 15.79
CA VAL A 515 8.90 28.32 17.09
C VAL A 515 8.45 27.43 18.24
N SER A 516 9.20 27.50 19.33
CA SER A 516 8.85 26.83 20.57
C SER A 516 7.53 27.38 21.14
N ARG A 517 6.65 26.51 21.62
CA ARG A 517 5.33 26.89 22.15
C ARG A 517 5.10 26.33 23.55
N THR A 518 4.53 27.16 24.42
CA THR A 518 4.06 26.75 25.75
C THR A 518 2.54 26.86 25.76
N VAL A 519 1.86 25.76 26.07
CA VAL A 519 0.39 25.68 26.08
C VAL A 519 -0.09 25.06 27.38
N GLU A 520 -1.11 25.67 28.01
CA GLU A 520 -1.86 25.10 29.12
C GLU A 520 -3.15 24.47 28.59
N MET A 521 -3.31 23.16 28.71
CA MET A 521 -4.44 22.39 28.18
C MET A 521 -5.28 21.78 29.30
N VAL A 522 -6.61 21.77 29.13
CA VAL A 522 -7.54 21.05 30.00
C VAL A 522 -7.57 19.58 29.54
N VAL A 523 -7.08 18.66 30.37
CA VAL A 523 -6.89 17.24 29.99
C VAL A 523 -7.79 16.25 30.78
N TRP A 524 -8.46 16.69 31.84
CA TRP A 524 -9.34 15.80 32.60
C TRP A 524 -10.58 15.28 31.83
N PRO A 525 -11.14 15.97 30.80
CA PRO A 525 -12.31 15.46 30.08
C PRO A 525 -12.08 14.18 29.30
N VAL A 526 -10.81 13.84 29.04
CA VAL A 526 -10.44 12.57 28.37
C VAL A 526 -10.16 11.42 29.34
N GLY A 527 -10.64 11.53 30.59
CA GLY A 527 -10.54 10.47 31.59
C GLY A 527 -9.28 10.51 32.45
N LEU A 528 -8.41 11.52 32.30
CA LEU A 528 -7.27 11.69 33.18
C LEU A 528 -7.67 12.23 34.55
N PRO A 529 -7.07 11.77 35.66
CA PRO A 529 -7.26 12.37 36.97
C PRO A 529 -6.88 13.85 36.98
N LYS A 530 -7.56 14.65 37.81
CA LYS A 530 -7.22 16.08 37.96
C LYS A 530 -5.86 16.33 38.57
N GLU A 531 -5.38 15.38 39.35
CA GLU A 531 -4.03 15.37 39.93
C GLU A 531 -3.38 14.05 39.52
N CYS A 532 -2.42 14.09 38.61
CA CYS A 532 -1.67 12.91 38.18
C CYS A 532 -0.32 13.29 37.56
N GLU A 533 0.51 12.29 37.34
CA GLU A 533 1.76 12.42 36.61
C GLU A 533 1.66 11.71 35.26
N LEU A 534 2.20 12.35 34.24
CA LEU A 534 2.42 11.78 32.91
C LEU A 534 3.92 11.59 32.69
N GLU A 535 4.28 10.48 32.08
CA GLU A 535 5.67 10.16 31.72
C GLU A 535 5.86 10.23 30.22
N GLN A 536 6.87 10.98 29.79
CA GLN A 536 7.32 10.96 28.40
C GLN A 536 7.88 9.58 28.07
N ILE A 537 7.36 8.97 26.99
CA ILE A 537 7.91 7.73 26.44
C ILE A 537 8.59 7.94 25.09
N MET A 538 8.29 9.07 24.42
CA MET A 538 8.92 9.51 23.18
C MET A 538 8.84 11.03 23.08
N TYR A 539 9.92 11.66 22.66
CA TYR A 539 9.99 13.05 22.23
C TYR A 539 10.80 13.15 20.94
N SER A 540 10.18 13.66 19.86
CA SER A 540 10.87 13.91 18.59
C SER A 540 11.18 15.40 18.42
N HIS A 541 12.30 15.72 17.78
CA HIS A 541 12.73 17.08 17.48
C HIS A 541 13.64 17.10 16.24
N GLU A 542 14.08 18.27 15.82
CA GLU A 542 14.86 18.45 14.59
C GLU A 542 16.14 17.58 14.60
N ASP A 543 16.90 17.61 15.69
CA ASP A 543 18.21 16.94 15.81
C ASP A 543 18.11 15.45 16.17
N GLY A 544 16.91 14.86 16.27
CA GLY A 544 16.76 13.46 16.63
C GLY A 544 15.49 13.15 17.43
N PHE A 545 15.64 12.28 18.42
CA PHE A 545 14.55 11.90 19.33
C PHE A 545 15.10 11.41 20.68
N SER A 546 14.24 11.37 21.68
CA SER A 546 14.59 10.89 23.02
C SER A 546 13.48 10.00 23.59
N THR A 547 13.87 8.89 24.18
CA THR A 547 13.02 8.01 24.99
C THR A 547 13.30 8.16 26.48
N ASN A 548 14.13 9.12 26.85
CA ASN A 548 14.42 9.40 28.27
C ASN A 548 13.14 9.83 28.97
N PRO A 549 12.82 9.21 30.13
CA PRO A 549 11.61 9.57 30.86
C PRO A 549 11.71 10.98 31.43
N VAL A 550 10.71 11.79 31.13
CA VAL A 550 10.48 13.11 31.73
C VAL A 550 9.09 13.09 32.34
N THR A 551 8.94 13.61 33.55
CA THR A 551 7.65 13.66 34.23
C THR A 551 6.99 15.01 34.05
N TYR A 552 5.72 14.99 33.67
CA TYR A 552 4.84 16.16 33.57
C TYR A 552 3.72 16.04 34.59
N GLU A 553 3.43 17.11 35.30
CA GLU A 553 2.38 17.15 36.33
C GLU A 553 1.07 17.69 35.75
N VAL A 554 -0.02 17.00 36.00
CA VAL A 554 -1.38 17.50 35.78
C VAL A 554 -1.88 18.03 37.11
N LYS A 555 -2.23 19.33 37.16
CA LYS A 555 -2.74 20.02 38.34
C LYS A 555 -4.08 20.67 38.07
N GLY A 556 -5.07 20.40 38.90
CA GLY A 556 -6.44 20.89 38.71
C GLY A 556 -7.05 20.44 37.38
N GLY A 557 -6.61 19.32 36.82
CA GLY A 557 -7.04 18.81 35.51
C GLY A 557 -6.42 19.51 34.30
N LYS A 558 -5.35 20.29 34.52
CA LYS A 558 -4.61 21.01 33.47
C LYS A 558 -3.18 20.52 33.35
N LEU A 559 -2.73 20.43 32.11
CA LEU A 559 -1.34 20.18 31.73
C LEU A 559 -0.74 21.44 31.13
N ASN A 560 0.39 21.90 31.69
CA ASN A 560 1.22 22.95 31.10
C ASN A 560 2.45 22.32 30.47
N ILE A 561 2.62 22.48 29.14
CA ILE A 561 3.70 21.84 28.39
C ILE A 561 4.37 22.81 27.43
N THR A 562 5.69 22.71 27.33
CA THR A 562 6.49 23.41 26.34
C THR A 562 7.05 22.42 25.33
N LEU A 563 6.80 22.64 24.05
CA LEU A 563 7.39 21.90 22.95
C LEU A 563 8.27 22.82 22.10
N THR A 564 9.41 22.33 21.66
CA THR A 564 10.27 23.03 20.70
C THR A 564 9.60 23.07 19.32
N GLU A 565 10.20 23.81 18.39
CA GLU A 565 9.78 23.82 17.00
C GLU A 565 9.75 22.42 16.39
N PHE A 566 8.77 22.13 15.54
CA PHE A 566 8.60 20.87 14.81
C PHE A 566 8.85 19.65 15.69
N SER A 567 8.10 19.51 16.77
CA SER A 567 8.30 18.42 17.72
C SER A 567 7.01 17.73 18.13
N ALA A 568 7.13 16.48 18.53
CA ALA A 568 6.02 15.69 19.07
C ALA A 568 6.44 14.95 20.33
N VAL A 569 5.49 14.76 21.24
CA VAL A 569 5.69 13.99 22.47
C VAL A 569 4.56 13.00 22.67
N VAL A 570 4.90 11.80 23.12
CA VAL A 570 3.96 10.78 23.58
C VAL A 570 4.11 10.64 25.09
N LEU A 571 3.04 10.96 25.82
CA LEU A 571 2.96 10.95 27.27
C LEU A 571 2.07 9.81 27.72
N ARG A 572 2.54 8.99 28.67
CA ARG A 572 1.78 7.91 29.30
C ARG A 572 1.39 8.29 30.72
N LEU A 573 0.14 8.00 31.12
CA LEU A 573 -0.28 8.12 32.51
C LEU A 573 0.56 7.17 33.38
N LYS A 574 1.25 7.71 34.38
CA LYS A 574 1.92 6.88 35.39
C LYS A 574 0.90 6.20 36.29
N GLU A 575 1.10 4.90 36.52
CA GLU A 575 0.32 4.19 37.52
C GLU A 575 0.57 4.79 38.89
N THR A 576 -0.45 5.38 39.49
CA THR A 576 -0.45 5.68 40.91
C THR A 576 -0.64 4.37 41.67
N SER A 577 0.32 3.98 42.47
CA SER A 577 0.22 2.83 43.35
C SER A 577 -1.09 2.91 44.16
N GLY A 578 -2.12 2.16 43.76
CA GLY A 578 -3.31 1.90 44.58
C GLY A 578 -4.68 2.39 44.12
N LYS A 579 -4.89 2.86 42.87
CA LYS A 579 -6.25 3.10 42.35
C LYS A 579 -6.41 2.51 40.96
N VAL A 580 -7.16 1.41 40.88
CA VAL A 580 -7.81 0.95 39.65
C VAL A 580 -8.70 2.09 39.15
N LEU A 581 -8.59 2.46 37.85
CA LEU A 581 -9.51 3.39 37.20
C LEU A 581 -10.95 2.92 37.46
N PRO A 582 -11.91 3.81 37.73
CA PRO A 582 -13.30 3.39 37.95
C PRO A 582 -13.83 2.63 36.73
N GLU A 583 -14.56 1.54 36.98
CA GLU A 583 -15.19 0.67 35.97
C GLU A 583 -16.14 1.41 35.04
#